data_4abd5c38d2598bd1f1135ea5532e1387
#
_entry.id   4abd5c38d2598bd1f1135ea5532e1387
#
_cell.length_a   1.000
_cell.length_b   1.000
_cell.length_c   1.000
_cell.angle_alpha   90.00
_cell.angle_beta   90.00
_cell.angle_gamma   90.00
#
_symmetry.space_group_name_H-M   'P 1'
#
loop_
_entity.id
_entity.type
_entity.pdbx_description
1 polymer ?
#
loop_
_entity_poly.entity_id
_entity_poly.type
_entity_poly.pdbx_seq_one_letter_code
_entity_poly.pdbx_strand_id
1 'polypeptide(L)'
;MHPTPQASGPDRAARVPVQGQGAAPVHPRDVLLGAQAQTGMLPVCDHYSGVEARMRKSLQLQAEMMQEFGTCVFDVTLDCEDGAPVGLEADHARLVASLAAGAAPGARVAARVHAVDHPAFAQDVATIAGEAGHRLSHIMLPKVESVDDVLKAERALEQASPALVPIHALIESPAAVHRAFEIAAHPRVQSLSFGLMDFVSAHGGAIPAQGMTSTGQFTHPL
;
A
#
# COMPACT_ATOMS: atom_id res chain seq x y z
N MET A 1 -79.48 22.77 -12.29
CA MET A 1 -79.11 21.88 -11.19
C MET A 1 -78.01 20.94 -11.68
N HIS A 2 -76.77 21.26 -11.38
CA HIS A 2 -75.60 20.38 -11.67
C HIS A 2 -75.12 19.79 -10.34
N PRO A 3 -74.88 18.50 -10.27
CA PRO A 3 -74.26 17.88 -9.08
C PRO A 3 -72.77 18.07 -9.10
N THR A 4 -72.25 18.46 -7.96
CA THR A 4 -70.81 18.60 -7.61
C THR A 4 -70.11 17.22 -7.48
N PRO A 5 -68.88 17.01 -7.97
CA PRO A 5 -68.18 15.79 -7.77
C PRO A 5 -67.55 15.80 -6.35
N GLN A 6 -67.73 14.70 -5.65
CA GLN A 6 -67.05 14.39 -4.36
C GLN A 6 -65.57 14.12 -4.58
N ALA A 7 -64.74 14.81 -3.82
CA ALA A 7 -63.30 14.55 -3.73
C ALA A 7 -63.04 13.25 -2.97
N SER A 8 -62.38 12.31 -3.64
CA SER A 8 -61.79 11.11 -3.02
C SER A 8 -60.54 11.50 -2.26
N GLY A 9 -60.52 11.19 -0.95
CA GLY A 9 -59.40 11.42 -0.07
C GLY A 9 -58.18 10.52 -0.38
N PRO A 10 -56.97 10.91 0.09
CA PRO A 10 -55.75 10.22 -0.27
C PRO A 10 -55.69 8.83 0.37
N ASP A 11 -55.28 7.92 -0.48
CA ASP A 11 -55.00 6.51 -0.21
C ASP A 11 -54.02 6.36 0.95
N ARG A 12 -54.42 5.57 1.95
CA ARG A 12 -53.65 5.26 3.13
C ARG A 12 -52.55 4.29 2.73
N ALA A 13 -51.35 4.81 2.40
CA ALA A 13 -50.18 4.01 2.20
C ALA A 13 -49.97 3.04 3.40
N ALA A 14 -50.02 1.77 3.09
CA ALA A 14 -49.77 0.69 4.03
C ALA A 14 -48.36 0.86 4.66
N ARG A 15 -48.33 1.10 5.95
CA ARG A 15 -47.06 1.05 6.73
C ARG A 15 -46.56 -0.37 6.70
N VAL A 16 -45.44 -0.60 6.02
CA VAL A 16 -44.64 -1.81 6.14
C VAL A 16 -44.14 -1.85 7.58
N PRO A 17 -44.40 -2.92 8.34
CA PRO A 17 -43.83 -3.07 9.68
C PRO A 17 -42.32 -3.23 9.54
N VAL A 18 -41.55 -2.27 10.05
CA VAL A 18 -40.12 -2.44 10.30
C VAL A 18 -39.99 -3.40 11.46
N GLN A 19 -39.77 -4.67 11.16
CA GLN A 19 -39.35 -5.63 12.18
C GLN A 19 -37.93 -5.27 12.60
N GLY A 20 -37.82 -4.48 13.66
CA GLY A 20 -36.60 -4.25 14.38
C GLY A 20 -36.22 -5.51 15.16
N GLN A 21 -35.62 -6.49 14.50
CA GLN A 21 -34.75 -7.41 15.22
C GLN A 21 -33.52 -6.58 15.59
N GLY A 22 -33.33 -6.36 16.88
CA GLY A 22 -32.19 -5.63 17.40
C GLY A 22 -30.90 -6.31 16.93
N ALA A 23 -30.29 -5.79 15.87
CA ALA A 23 -28.95 -6.19 15.49
C ALA A 23 -28.03 -5.91 16.70
N ALA A 24 -27.24 -6.91 17.09
CA ALA A 24 -26.25 -6.72 18.13
C ALA A 24 -25.39 -5.49 17.79
N PRO A 25 -25.01 -4.68 18.79
CA PRO A 25 -24.20 -3.49 18.52
C PRO A 25 -22.91 -3.89 17.82
N VAL A 26 -22.74 -3.43 16.59
CA VAL A 26 -21.54 -3.68 15.78
C VAL A 26 -20.42 -2.85 16.38
N HIS A 27 -19.28 -3.48 16.66
CA HIS A 27 -18.13 -2.77 17.19
C HIS A 27 -17.67 -1.69 16.18
N PRO A 28 -17.31 -0.47 16.62
CA PRO A 28 -16.87 0.59 15.71
C PRO A 28 -15.76 0.18 14.73
N ARG A 29 -14.85 -0.70 15.15
CA ARG A 29 -13.82 -1.29 14.31
C ARG A 29 -14.40 -2.06 13.12
N ASP A 30 -15.46 -2.83 13.32
CA ASP A 30 -16.07 -3.65 12.27
C ASP A 30 -16.80 -2.77 11.25
N VAL A 31 -17.36 -1.64 11.71
CA VAL A 31 -17.95 -0.63 10.84
C VAL A 31 -16.90 0.10 10.02
N LEU A 32 -15.78 0.47 10.63
CA LEU A 32 -14.71 1.24 10.00
C LEU A 32 -13.87 0.41 9.03
N LEU A 33 -13.60 -0.85 9.38
CA LEU A 33 -12.74 -1.73 8.59
C LEU A 33 -13.54 -2.62 7.61
N GLY A 34 -14.86 -2.79 7.84
CA GLY A 34 -15.74 -3.58 6.95
C GLY A 34 -15.19 -4.98 6.66
N ALA A 35 -15.18 -5.35 5.38
CA ALA A 35 -14.65 -6.64 4.93
C ALA A 35 -13.14 -6.83 5.22
N GLN A 36 -12.38 -5.76 5.40
CA GLN A 36 -10.95 -5.82 5.74
C GLN A 36 -10.72 -6.34 7.16
N ALA A 37 -11.70 -6.24 8.05
CA ALA A 37 -11.61 -6.83 9.39
C ALA A 37 -11.46 -8.37 9.35
N GLN A 38 -11.84 -9.00 8.24
CA GLN A 38 -11.76 -10.45 8.05
C GLN A 38 -10.49 -10.91 7.32
N THR A 39 -9.76 -10.00 6.65
CA THR A 39 -8.57 -10.34 5.84
C THR A 39 -7.25 -10.26 6.61
N GLY A 40 -7.28 -10.04 7.91
CA GLY A 40 -6.09 -9.76 8.71
C GLY A 40 -5.68 -8.28 8.57
N MET A 41 -5.37 -7.64 9.68
CA MET A 41 -4.89 -6.25 9.63
C MET A 41 -3.48 -6.21 9.08
N LEU A 42 -3.25 -5.33 8.10
CA LEU A 42 -1.89 -4.97 7.73
C LEU A 42 -1.22 -4.28 8.93
N PRO A 43 0.08 -4.52 9.17
CA PRO A 43 0.83 -3.75 10.15
C PRO A 43 0.76 -2.25 9.84
N VAL A 44 0.71 -1.45 10.90
CA VAL A 44 0.64 0.02 10.78
C VAL A 44 2.01 0.66 10.52
N CYS A 45 3.07 -0.13 10.56
CA CYS A 45 4.44 0.34 10.43
C CYS A 45 5.19 -0.52 9.41
N ASP A 46 5.94 0.14 8.56
CA ASP A 46 6.89 -0.48 7.64
C ASP A 46 8.26 0.15 7.86
N HIS A 47 9.27 -0.68 8.08
CA HIS A 47 10.64 -0.25 8.22
C HIS A 47 11.42 -0.60 6.96
N TYR A 48 11.84 0.40 6.19
CA TYR A 48 12.60 0.16 4.97
C TYR A 48 14.04 0.66 5.05
N SER A 49 14.94 -0.05 4.36
CA SER A 49 16.36 0.25 4.31
C SER A 49 17.02 -0.46 3.13
N GLY A 50 17.95 0.23 2.46
CA GLY A 50 18.79 -0.33 1.39
C GLY A 50 20.23 -0.66 1.82
N VAL A 51 20.63 -0.35 3.05
CA VAL A 51 21.97 -0.68 3.57
C VAL A 51 21.95 -2.07 4.20
N GLU A 52 22.79 -2.99 3.74
CA GLU A 52 22.80 -4.40 4.16
C GLU A 52 22.75 -4.57 5.68
N ALA A 53 23.63 -3.89 6.43
CA ALA A 53 23.67 -4.01 7.88
C ALA A 53 22.35 -3.61 8.56
N ARG A 54 21.64 -2.61 8.00
CA ARG A 54 20.33 -2.17 8.49
C ARG A 54 19.22 -3.14 8.09
N MET A 55 19.25 -3.65 6.85
CA MET A 55 18.30 -4.68 6.39
C MET A 55 18.36 -5.91 7.30
N ARG A 56 19.56 -6.43 7.57
CA ARG A 56 19.76 -7.57 8.48
C ARG A 56 19.28 -7.26 9.89
N LYS A 57 19.57 -6.05 10.41
CA LYS A 57 19.11 -5.65 11.75
C LYS A 57 17.58 -5.52 11.83
N SER A 58 16.93 -5.01 10.80
CA SER A 58 15.44 -4.92 10.74
C SER A 58 14.80 -6.29 10.76
N LEU A 59 15.31 -7.24 9.96
CA LEU A 59 14.83 -8.62 9.95
C LEU A 59 15.04 -9.32 11.30
N GLN A 60 16.19 -9.08 11.95
CA GLN A 60 16.47 -9.60 13.30
C GLN A 60 15.45 -9.04 14.30
N LEU A 61 15.24 -7.72 14.34
CA LEU A 61 14.29 -7.08 15.25
C LEU A 61 12.86 -7.55 15.01
N GLN A 62 12.46 -7.71 13.76
CA GLN A 62 11.14 -8.25 13.43
C GLN A 62 10.98 -9.66 14.02
N ALA A 63 11.97 -10.54 13.84
CA ALA A 63 11.94 -11.89 14.39
C ALA A 63 11.90 -11.91 15.93
N GLU A 64 12.69 -11.05 16.60
CA GLU A 64 12.70 -10.90 18.05
C GLU A 64 11.32 -10.44 18.56
N MET A 65 10.72 -9.41 17.91
CA MET A 65 9.41 -8.90 18.29
C MET A 65 8.28 -9.90 17.98
N MET A 66 8.40 -10.68 16.91
CA MET A 66 7.44 -11.77 16.63
C MET A 66 7.46 -12.84 17.74
N GLN A 67 8.63 -13.14 18.31
CA GLN A 67 8.72 -14.05 19.46
C GLN A 67 8.09 -13.45 20.72
N GLU A 68 8.30 -12.15 20.95
CA GLU A 68 7.79 -11.45 22.13
C GLU A 68 6.25 -11.28 22.08
N PHE A 69 5.72 -10.87 20.92
CA PHE A 69 4.30 -10.52 20.76
C PHE A 69 3.43 -11.65 20.18
N GLY A 70 4.04 -12.73 19.71
CA GLY A 70 3.33 -13.85 19.09
C GLY A 70 2.74 -13.53 17.71
N THR A 71 3.06 -12.37 17.12
CA THR A 71 2.58 -11.91 15.82
C THR A 71 3.57 -10.96 15.17
N CYS A 72 3.54 -10.85 13.84
CA CYS A 72 4.32 -9.86 13.12
C CYS A 72 3.70 -8.46 13.32
N VAL A 73 4.47 -7.55 13.92
CA VAL A 73 3.98 -6.23 14.34
C VAL A 73 4.34 -5.09 13.39
N PHE A 74 5.28 -5.31 12.46
CA PHE A 74 5.64 -4.36 11.41
C PHE A 74 6.15 -5.08 10.16
N ASP A 75 6.01 -4.44 9.01
CA ASP A 75 6.62 -4.92 7.76
C ASP A 75 8.09 -4.49 7.68
N VAL A 76 8.90 -5.28 6.99
CA VAL A 76 10.27 -4.90 6.62
C VAL A 76 10.35 -4.84 5.11
N THR A 77 10.63 -3.67 4.56
CA THR A 77 10.86 -3.47 3.13
C THR A 77 12.36 -3.32 2.86
N LEU A 78 12.91 -4.23 2.07
CA LEU A 78 14.30 -4.21 1.61
C LEU A 78 14.38 -3.33 0.37
N ASP A 79 15.25 -2.33 0.38
CA ASP A 79 15.21 -1.24 -0.59
C ASP A 79 16.29 -1.36 -1.66
N CYS A 80 15.88 -1.35 -2.94
CA CYS A 80 16.77 -1.31 -4.09
C CYS A 80 16.85 0.09 -4.73
N GLU A 81 16.11 1.07 -4.22
CA GLU A 81 16.02 2.41 -4.80
C GLU A 81 16.90 3.41 -4.01
N ASP A 82 16.32 4.51 -3.52
CA ASP A 82 17.06 5.65 -2.92
C ASP A 82 17.95 5.27 -1.73
N GLY A 83 17.61 4.22 -1.00
CA GLY A 83 18.41 3.73 0.12
C GLY A 83 19.52 2.77 -0.27
N ALA A 84 19.64 2.38 -1.53
CA ALA A 84 20.60 1.40 -2.05
C ALA A 84 21.85 2.07 -2.63
N PRO A 85 22.98 1.33 -2.73
CA PRO A 85 24.20 1.80 -3.40
C PRO A 85 23.97 1.92 -4.91
N VAL A 86 24.36 3.03 -5.50
CA VAL A 86 24.30 3.26 -6.95
C VAL A 86 25.45 2.53 -7.66
N GLY A 87 25.13 1.92 -8.82
CA GLY A 87 26.09 1.26 -9.71
C GLY A 87 26.32 -0.22 -9.41
N LEU A 88 25.64 -0.79 -8.43
CA LEU A 88 25.68 -2.21 -8.06
C LEU A 88 24.27 -2.82 -7.99
N GLU A 89 23.33 -2.31 -8.78
CA GLU A 89 21.90 -2.62 -8.70
C GLU A 89 21.64 -4.13 -8.79
N ALA A 90 22.28 -4.82 -9.74
CA ALA A 90 22.10 -6.26 -9.92
C ALA A 90 22.63 -7.10 -8.73
N ASP A 91 23.75 -6.71 -8.11
CA ASP A 91 24.30 -7.38 -6.94
C ASP A 91 23.41 -7.11 -5.72
N HIS A 92 22.91 -5.88 -5.62
CA HIS A 92 22.00 -5.49 -4.55
C HIS A 92 20.66 -6.22 -4.65
N ALA A 93 20.07 -6.34 -5.85
CA ALA A 93 18.86 -7.12 -6.05
C ALA A 93 19.03 -8.60 -5.62
N ARG A 94 20.18 -9.22 -5.91
CA ARG A 94 20.49 -10.57 -5.43
C ARG A 94 20.59 -10.64 -3.90
N LEU A 95 21.22 -9.64 -3.26
CA LEU A 95 21.27 -9.56 -1.80
C LEU A 95 19.85 -9.46 -1.21
N VAL A 96 19.02 -8.58 -1.75
CA VAL A 96 17.63 -8.40 -1.32
C VAL A 96 16.83 -9.70 -1.49
N ALA A 97 16.93 -10.37 -2.63
CA ALA A 97 16.30 -11.67 -2.88
C ALA A 97 16.73 -12.73 -1.86
N SER A 98 18.04 -12.83 -1.59
CA SER A 98 18.60 -13.76 -0.60
C SER A 98 18.09 -13.48 0.82
N LEU A 99 18.05 -12.22 1.23
CA LEU A 99 17.55 -11.81 2.54
C LEU A 99 16.04 -12.09 2.70
N ALA A 100 15.24 -11.80 1.66
CA ALA A 100 13.81 -12.08 1.67
C ALA A 100 13.53 -13.59 1.72
N ALA A 101 14.24 -14.39 0.93
CA ALA A 101 14.11 -15.85 0.94
C ALA A 101 14.51 -16.47 2.29
N GLY A 102 15.50 -15.90 2.96
CA GLY A 102 16.00 -16.36 4.27
C GLY A 102 15.27 -15.81 5.49
N ALA A 103 14.23 -14.98 5.30
CA ALA A 103 13.47 -14.39 6.40
C ALA A 103 12.76 -15.45 7.27
N ALA A 104 12.55 -15.16 8.55
CA ALA A 104 11.90 -16.07 9.49
C ALA A 104 10.49 -16.49 9.02
N PRO A 105 10.04 -17.73 9.34
CA PRO A 105 8.67 -18.12 9.07
C PRO A 105 7.65 -17.16 9.71
N GLY A 106 6.66 -16.71 8.94
CA GLY A 106 5.67 -15.74 9.41
C GLY A 106 6.12 -14.28 9.36
N ALA A 107 7.39 -14.01 9.03
CA ALA A 107 7.87 -12.65 8.77
C ALA A 107 7.15 -12.02 7.58
N ARG A 108 6.85 -10.74 7.67
CA ARG A 108 6.32 -9.94 6.59
C ARG A 108 7.44 -9.11 5.97
N VAL A 109 7.97 -9.61 4.86
CA VAL A 109 9.10 -8.99 4.15
C VAL A 109 8.64 -8.56 2.77
N ALA A 110 9.00 -7.34 2.41
CA ALA A 110 8.75 -6.75 1.11
C ALA A 110 10.06 -6.28 0.46
N ALA A 111 10.00 -5.92 -0.80
CA ALA A 111 11.11 -5.26 -1.47
C ALA A 111 10.62 -4.02 -2.23
N ARG A 112 11.32 -2.88 -2.08
CA ARG A 112 11.14 -1.71 -2.93
C ARG A 112 12.09 -1.86 -4.12
N VAL A 113 11.51 -1.98 -5.31
CA VAL A 113 12.24 -2.02 -6.58
C VAL A 113 12.42 -0.61 -7.13
N HIS A 114 13.22 -0.45 -8.17
CA HIS A 114 13.28 0.82 -8.91
C HIS A 114 11.93 1.15 -9.59
N ALA A 115 11.74 2.41 -9.96
CA ALA A 115 10.57 2.86 -10.71
C ALA A 115 10.46 2.12 -12.06
N VAL A 116 9.26 1.99 -12.61
CA VAL A 116 8.98 1.18 -13.82
C VAL A 116 9.68 1.64 -15.08
N ASP A 117 10.14 2.87 -15.14
CA ASP A 117 10.91 3.48 -16.23
C ASP A 117 12.44 3.44 -15.98
N HIS A 118 12.87 3.02 -14.79
CA HIS A 118 14.29 2.89 -14.47
C HIS A 118 14.89 1.65 -15.15
N PRO A 119 16.13 1.75 -15.71
CA PRO A 119 16.77 0.62 -16.39
C PRO A 119 16.92 -0.66 -15.57
N ALA A 120 17.07 -0.55 -14.25
CA ALA A 120 17.22 -1.70 -13.35
C ALA A 120 15.88 -2.38 -12.99
N PHE A 121 14.72 -1.75 -13.22
CA PHE A 121 13.42 -2.26 -12.79
C PHE A 121 13.15 -3.71 -13.18
N ALA A 122 13.32 -4.02 -14.48
CA ALA A 122 13.03 -5.37 -14.98
C ALA A 122 13.95 -6.42 -14.34
N GLN A 123 15.22 -6.07 -14.10
CA GLN A 123 16.19 -6.96 -13.45
C GLN A 123 15.87 -7.14 -11.96
N ASP A 124 15.48 -6.08 -11.25
CA ASP A 124 15.07 -6.18 -9.86
C ASP A 124 13.90 -7.14 -9.70
N VAL A 125 12.83 -6.92 -10.47
CA VAL A 125 11.63 -7.76 -10.41
C VAL A 125 11.96 -9.21 -10.77
N ALA A 126 12.71 -9.44 -11.85
CA ALA A 126 13.09 -10.78 -12.28
C ALA A 126 13.89 -11.52 -11.20
N THR A 127 14.85 -10.83 -10.56
CA THR A 127 15.69 -11.42 -9.52
C THR A 127 14.90 -11.65 -8.23
N ILE A 128 14.27 -10.60 -7.71
CA ILE A 128 13.67 -10.62 -6.37
C ILE A 128 12.40 -11.47 -6.36
N ALA A 129 11.47 -11.25 -7.31
CA ALA A 129 10.26 -12.03 -7.38
C ALA A 129 10.51 -13.46 -7.88
N GLY A 130 11.50 -13.66 -8.76
CA GLY A 130 11.89 -14.99 -9.24
C GLY A 130 12.44 -15.88 -8.13
N GLU A 131 13.29 -15.34 -7.26
CA GLU A 131 13.90 -16.10 -6.17
C GLU A 131 13.06 -16.17 -4.89
N ALA A 132 12.41 -15.05 -4.54
CA ALA A 132 11.74 -14.88 -3.25
C ALA A 132 10.24 -14.56 -3.35
N GLY A 133 9.61 -14.56 -4.51
CA GLY A 133 8.22 -14.12 -4.69
C GLY A 133 7.21 -14.80 -3.76
N HIS A 134 7.37 -16.08 -3.48
CA HIS A 134 6.52 -16.84 -2.55
C HIS A 134 6.70 -16.44 -1.07
N ARG A 135 7.72 -15.65 -0.75
CA ARG A 135 8.05 -15.15 0.61
C ARG A 135 7.68 -13.69 0.79
N LEU A 136 7.49 -12.96 -0.31
CA LEU A 136 7.21 -11.53 -0.25
C LEU A 136 5.77 -11.26 0.20
N SER A 137 5.61 -10.34 1.12
CA SER A 137 4.31 -9.79 1.50
C SER A 137 3.78 -8.83 0.42
N HIS A 138 4.65 -8.09 -0.22
CA HIS A 138 4.36 -7.21 -1.36
C HIS A 138 5.66 -6.77 -2.07
N ILE A 139 5.50 -6.24 -3.27
CA ILE A 139 6.50 -5.38 -3.91
C ILE A 139 6.07 -3.93 -3.71
N MET A 140 6.98 -3.09 -3.20
CA MET A 140 6.78 -1.66 -3.10
C MET A 140 7.26 -1.01 -4.41
N LEU A 141 6.34 -0.33 -5.08
CA LEU A 141 6.56 0.33 -6.36
C LEU A 141 6.65 1.85 -6.16
N PRO A 142 7.84 2.46 -6.29
CA PRO A 142 8.02 3.89 -6.14
C PRO A 142 7.56 4.65 -7.39
N LYS A 143 7.32 5.94 -7.24
CA LYS A 143 7.09 6.90 -8.34
C LYS A 143 6.00 6.48 -9.31
N VAL A 144 4.92 5.89 -8.77
CA VAL A 144 3.75 5.49 -9.57
C VAL A 144 2.97 6.73 -9.97
N GLU A 145 2.80 6.95 -11.26
CA GLU A 145 2.06 8.10 -11.81
C GLU A 145 0.66 7.74 -12.32
N SER A 146 0.43 6.46 -12.62
CA SER A 146 -0.83 5.99 -13.20
C SER A 146 -1.05 4.49 -13.04
N VAL A 147 -2.26 4.03 -13.41
CA VAL A 147 -2.59 2.60 -13.50
C VAL A 147 -1.70 1.88 -14.52
N ASP A 148 -1.24 2.56 -15.56
CA ASP A 148 -0.35 1.96 -16.56
C ASP A 148 0.98 1.50 -15.95
N ASP A 149 1.49 2.21 -14.94
CA ASP A 149 2.70 1.81 -14.21
C ASP A 149 2.46 0.57 -13.37
N VAL A 150 1.29 0.49 -12.73
CA VAL A 150 0.86 -0.72 -12.00
C VAL A 150 0.74 -1.91 -12.97
N LEU A 151 0.16 -1.72 -14.15
CA LEU A 151 0.04 -2.76 -15.18
C LEU A 151 1.41 -3.21 -15.73
N LYS A 152 2.39 -2.31 -15.85
CA LYS A 152 3.76 -2.68 -16.21
C LYS A 152 4.39 -3.56 -15.13
N ALA A 153 4.23 -3.17 -13.87
CA ALA A 153 4.75 -3.92 -12.73
C ALA A 153 4.07 -5.29 -12.59
N GLU A 154 2.76 -5.37 -12.76
CA GLU A 154 2.02 -6.63 -12.75
C GLU A 154 2.54 -7.60 -13.81
N ARG A 155 2.70 -7.15 -15.06
CA ARG A 155 3.24 -7.98 -16.14
C ARG A 155 4.66 -8.48 -15.84
N ALA A 156 5.51 -7.63 -15.27
CA ALA A 156 6.87 -8.03 -14.90
C ALA A 156 6.86 -9.09 -13.78
N LEU A 157 5.99 -8.92 -12.77
CA LEU A 157 5.83 -9.88 -11.67
C LEU A 157 5.29 -11.23 -12.16
N GLU A 158 4.31 -11.24 -13.06
CA GLU A 158 3.76 -12.48 -13.65
C GLU A 158 4.78 -13.25 -14.49
N GLN A 159 5.68 -12.54 -15.16
CA GLN A 159 6.78 -13.16 -15.90
C GLN A 159 7.86 -13.73 -14.98
N ALA A 160 8.10 -13.09 -13.84
CA ALA A 160 9.16 -13.46 -12.91
C ALA A 160 8.77 -14.58 -11.94
N SER A 161 7.50 -14.66 -11.53
CA SER A 161 7.06 -15.57 -10.49
C SER A 161 5.63 -16.05 -10.68
N PRO A 162 5.34 -17.34 -10.38
CA PRO A 162 3.97 -17.85 -10.32
C PRO A 162 3.22 -17.35 -9.08
N ALA A 163 3.92 -16.74 -8.10
CA ALA A 163 3.30 -16.22 -6.90
C ALA A 163 2.54 -14.92 -7.21
N LEU A 164 1.33 -14.82 -6.66
CA LEU A 164 0.52 -13.59 -6.75
C LEU A 164 1.03 -12.57 -5.73
N VAL A 165 2.16 -11.90 -6.04
CA VAL A 165 2.75 -10.90 -5.15
C VAL A 165 1.95 -9.60 -5.22
N PRO A 166 1.39 -9.08 -4.11
CA PRO A 166 0.69 -7.80 -4.08
C PRO A 166 1.63 -6.61 -4.38
N ILE A 167 1.04 -5.49 -4.79
CA ILE A 167 1.75 -4.23 -5.01
C ILE A 167 1.37 -3.23 -3.91
N HIS A 168 2.37 -2.61 -3.30
CA HIS A 168 2.25 -1.42 -2.49
C HIS A 168 2.75 -0.24 -3.31
N ALA A 169 1.89 0.72 -3.66
CA ALA A 169 2.28 1.84 -4.50
C ALA A 169 2.60 3.10 -3.69
N LEU A 170 3.72 3.76 -4.03
CA LEU A 170 4.07 5.05 -3.44
C LEU A 170 3.49 6.19 -4.29
N ILE A 171 2.75 7.06 -3.62
CA ILE A 171 2.16 8.27 -4.20
C ILE A 171 3.08 9.43 -3.84
N GLU A 172 3.85 9.91 -4.81
CA GLU A 172 5.01 10.77 -4.59
C GLU A 172 5.04 12.02 -5.47
N SER A 173 3.95 12.25 -6.22
CA SER A 173 3.83 13.43 -7.09
C SER A 173 2.40 13.98 -7.08
N PRO A 174 2.19 15.25 -7.50
CA PRO A 174 0.86 15.81 -7.69
C PRO A 174 -0.01 15.02 -8.68
N ALA A 175 0.59 14.49 -9.74
CA ALA A 175 -0.11 13.67 -10.72
C ALA A 175 -0.58 12.35 -10.12
N ALA A 176 0.28 11.69 -9.34
CA ALA A 176 -0.06 10.47 -8.61
C ALA A 176 -1.18 10.72 -7.57
N VAL A 177 -1.11 11.82 -6.82
CA VAL A 177 -2.19 12.21 -5.88
C VAL A 177 -3.52 12.37 -6.60
N HIS A 178 -3.53 13.05 -7.76
CA HIS A 178 -4.75 13.20 -8.57
C HIS A 178 -5.35 11.87 -9.02
N ARG A 179 -4.52 10.86 -9.27
CA ARG A 179 -4.91 9.53 -9.74
C ARG A 179 -4.93 8.44 -8.66
N ALA A 180 -4.76 8.81 -7.40
CA ALA A 180 -4.59 7.85 -6.31
C ALA A 180 -5.78 6.87 -6.19
N PHE A 181 -7.01 7.32 -6.42
CA PHE A 181 -8.19 6.46 -6.41
C PHE A 181 -8.19 5.43 -7.56
N GLU A 182 -7.76 5.83 -8.74
CA GLU A 182 -7.64 4.93 -9.90
C GLU A 182 -6.55 3.89 -9.65
N ILE A 183 -5.39 4.32 -9.12
CA ILE A 183 -4.28 3.44 -8.76
C ILE A 183 -4.74 2.44 -7.68
N ALA A 184 -5.41 2.92 -6.62
CA ALA A 184 -5.90 2.10 -5.53
C ALA A 184 -6.99 1.09 -5.96
N ALA A 185 -7.76 1.40 -7.00
CA ALA A 185 -8.80 0.52 -7.52
C ALA A 185 -8.25 -0.72 -8.25
N HIS A 186 -6.97 -0.73 -8.60
CA HIS A 186 -6.37 -1.88 -9.29
C HIS A 186 -6.28 -3.09 -8.35
N PRO A 187 -6.75 -4.29 -8.75
CA PRO A 187 -6.86 -5.46 -7.87
C PRO A 187 -5.53 -5.97 -7.30
N ARG A 188 -4.41 -5.66 -7.95
CA ARG A 188 -3.06 -6.01 -7.45
C ARG A 188 -2.54 -5.03 -6.41
N VAL A 189 -3.12 -3.83 -6.32
CA VAL A 189 -2.71 -2.83 -5.34
C VAL A 189 -3.35 -3.15 -4.00
N GLN A 190 -2.53 -3.55 -3.03
CA GLN A 190 -2.96 -3.88 -1.68
C GLN A 190 -3.05 -2.64 -0.78
N SER A 191 -2.16 -1.69 -0.99
CA SER A 191 -2.01 -0.50 -0.15
C SER A 191 -1.29 0.63 -0.87
N LEU A 192 -1.45 1.84 -0.36
CA LEU A 192 -0.75 3.04 -0.81
C LEU A 192 0.01 3.66 0.36
N SER A 193 1.14 4.29 0.07
CA SER A 193 1.82 5.22 0.98
C SER A 193 2.09 6.55 0.30
N PHE A 194 2.20 7.60 1.09
CA PHE A 194 2.54 8.92 0.60
C PHE A 194 4.04 9.19 0.78
N GLY A 195 4.76 9.41 -0.32
CA GLY A 195 6.18 9.73 -0.33
C GLY A 195 6.41 11.23 -0.26
N LEU A 196 6.49 11.77 0.97
CA LEU A 196 6.55 13.21 1.25
C LEU A 196 7.74 13.91 0.59
N MET A 197 8.92 13.28 0.59
CA MET A 197 10.15 13.94 0.13
C MET A 197 10.13 14.16 -1.39
N ASP A 198 9.76 13.15 -2.14
CA ASP A 198 9.64 13.26 -3.61
C ASP A 198 8.45 14.14 -4.00
N PHE A 199 7.34 14.07 -3.25
CA PHE A 199 6.22 14.98 -3.44
C PHE A 199 6.64 16.46 -3.30
N VAL A 200 7.41 16.78 -2.26
CA VAL A 200 7.93 18.15 -2.06
C VAL A 200 8.91 18.54 -3.17
N SER A 201 9.77 17.62 -3.58
CA SER A 201 10.72 17.83 -4.69
C SER A 201 10.00 18.10 -6.01
N ALA A 202 8.91 17.38 -6.29
CA ALA A 202 8.09 17.55 -7.49
C ALA A 202 7.43 18.93 -7.60
N HIS A 203 7.33 19.68 -6.50
CA HIS A 203 6.82 21.05 -6.50
C HIS A 203 7.86 22.12 -6.83
N GLY A 204 9.11 21.73 -7.14
CA GLY A 204 10.13 22.67 -7.62
C GLY A 204 10.43 23.85 -6.69
N GLY A 205 10.32 23.65 -5.38
CA GLY A 205 10.55 24.69 -4.36
C GLY A 205 9.30 25.51 -3.96
N ALA A 206 8.12 25.17 -4.50
CA ALA A 206 6.87 25.86 -4.10
C ALA A 206 6.46 25.55 -2.66
N ILE A 207 6.87 24.39 -2.11
CA ILE A 207 6.67 24.05 -0.70
C ILE A 207 7.88 24.51 0.10
N PRO A 208 7.76 25.53 0.96
CA PRO A 208 8.88 26.04 1.74
C PRO A 208 9.22 25.12 2.90
N ALA A 209 10.43 25.24 3.45
CA ALA A 209 10.89 24.44 4.59
C ALA A 209 9.94 24.54 5.81
N GLN A 210 9.28 25.66 6.00
CA GLN A 210 8.27 25.85 7.05
C GLN A 210 7.07 24.92 6.88
N GLY A 211 6.66 24.59 5.65
CA GLY A 211 5.60 23.63 5.35
C GLY A 211 5.94 22.19 5.80
N MET A 212 7.23 21.89 5.96
CA MET A 212 7.72 20.59 6.39
C MET A 212 7.83 20.45 7.92
N THR A 213 7.56 21.51 8.68
CA THR A 213 7.57 21.43 10.15
C THR A 213 6.30 20.80 10.69
N SER A 214 6.35 20.29 11.92
CA SER A 214 5.20 19.65 12.60
C SER A 214 3.97 20.55 12.70
N THR A 215 4.14 21.88 12.74
CA THR A 215 3.05 22.86 12.75
C THR A 215 2.70 23.31 11.33
N GLY A 216 3.71 23.57 10.50
CA GLY A 216 3.54 24.08 9.14
C GLY A 216 2.77 23.16 8.22
N GLN A 217 2.91 21.84 8.37
CA GLN A 217 2.20 20.86 7.56
C GLN A 217 0.66 20.95 7.65
N PHE A 218 0.14 21.57 8.71
CA PHE A 218 -1.30 21.79 8.87
C PHE A 218 -1.78 23.18 8.43
N THR A 219 -0.86 24.09 8.16
CA THR A 219 -1.17 25.49 7.84
C THR A 219 -0.77 25.88 6.42
N HIS A 220 0.08 25.09 5.76
CA HIS A 220 0.45 25.32 4.37
C HIS A 220 -0.66 24.86 3.42
N PRO A 221 -0.98 25.65 2.37
CA PRO A 221 -2.11 25.34 1.46
C PRO A 221 -1.84 24.18 0.48
N LEU A 222 -0.62 23.68 0.38
CA LEU A 222 -0.23 22.57 -0.50
C LEU A 222 -0.09 21.27 0.29
#